data_66ebf924011eb49e570dec4bce0eb72c
#
_entry.id   66ebf924011eb49e570dec4bce0eb72c
#
_cell.length_a   1.000
_cell.length_b   1.000
_cell.length_c   1.000
_cell.angle_alpha   90.00
_cell.angle_beta   90.00
_cell.angle_gamma   90.00
#
_symmetry.space_group_name_H-M   'P 1'
#
loop_
_entity.id
_entity.type
_entity.pdbx_description
1 polymer ?
#
loop_
_entity_poly.entity_id
_entity_poly.type
_entity_poly.pdbx_seq_one_letter_code
_entity_poly.pdbx_strand_id
1 'polypeptide(L)'
;MEENQTFINFDPNDFIIRITPVMDDGEWNGEINVGQVTTGENTLQDTDYAHLSMLTDMLICAIPLIEKDDAIRKELFKLVEEQFGEDKPKVIKRDGNILKQNF
;
A
#
# COMPACT_ATOMS: atom_id res chain seq x y z
N MET A 1 -8.19 -17.20 -18.25
CA MET A 1 -8.39 -17.10 -17.95
C MET A 1 -8.75 -16.63 -17.41
N GLU A 2 -8.77 -16.20 -17.49
CA GLU A 2 -9.06 -15.67 -17.02
C GLU A 2 -9.52 -15.78 -16.14
N GLU A 3 -9.73 -16.06 -15.98
CA GLU A 3 -10.21 -16.36 -15.21
C GLU A 3 -9.95 -16.00 -14.02
N ASN A 4 -9.20 -15.78 -13.66
CA ASN A 4 -8.75 -15.36 -12.57
C ASN A 4 -8.76 -13.94 -12.53
N GLN A 5 -9.50 -13.24 -13.20
CA GLN A 5 -9.49 -11.90 -13.16
C GLN A 5 -10.12 -11.41 -11.93
N THR A 6 -9.52 -10.52 -11.19
CA THR A 6 -10.03 -9.96 -9.97
C THR A 6 -10.31 -8.52 -10.22
N PHE A 7 -11.51 -8.08 -9.95
CA PHE A 7 -11.84 -6.71 -10.14
C PHE A 7 -11.86 -6.01 -8.80
N ILE A 8 -11.18 -4.92 -8.70
CA ILE A 8 -11.12 -4.13 -7.50
C ILE A 8 -11.75 -2.81 -7.80
N ASN A 9 -12.71 -2.41 -6.99
CA ASN A 9 -13.36 -1.16 -7.21
C ASN A 9 -12.63 -0.05 -6.54
N PHE A 10 -12.21 0.94 -7.27
CA PHE A 10 -11.53 2.08 -6.72
C PHE A 10 -12.43 3.28 -6.88
N ASP A 11 -12.38 4.16 -5.90
CA ASP A 11 -13.06 5.43 -6.01
C ASP A 11 -12.20 6.33 -6.90
N PRO A 12 -12.77 7.18 -7.72
CA PRO A 12 -11.94 8.06 -8.56
C PRO A 12 -10.98 8.94 -7.78
N ASN A 13 -11.26 9.16 -6.50
CA ASN A 13 -10.39 10.01 -5.70
C ASN A 13 -9.34 9.24 -4.90
N ASP A 14 -9.23 7.95 -5.11
CA ASP A 14 -8.28 7.14 -4.35
C ASP A 14 -6.84 7.39 -4.75
N PHE A 15 -5.97 7.34 -3.76
CA PHE A 15 -4.53 7.33 -3.98
C PHE A 15 -4.08 5.95 -3.52
N ILE A 16 -3.44 5.21 -4.41
CA ILE A 16 -3.11 3.81 -4.16
C ILE A 16 -1.62 3.63 -4.21
N ILE A 17 -1.09 2.92 -3.23
CA ILE A 17 0.32 2.57 -3.23
C ILE A 17 0.41 1.15 -3.73
N ARG A 18 1.14 0.97 -4.81
CA ARG A 18 1.27 -0.34 -5.42
C ARG A 18 2.65 -0.87 -5.12
N ILE A 19 2.73 -2.04 -4.56
CA ILE A 19 4.00 -2.70 -4.28
C ILE A 19 4.04 -3.95 -5.12
N THR A 20 5.01 -4.02 -6.00
CA THR A 20 5.12 -5.15 -6.91
C THR A 20 6.44 -5.87 -6.65
N PRO A 21 6.41 -7.13 -6.30
CA PRO A 21 7.67 -7.86 -6.10
C PRO A 21 8.35 -8.08 -7.43
N VAL A 22 9.66 -8.03 -7.43
CA VAL A 22 10.43 -8.29 -8.63
C VAL A 22 10.72 -9.78 -8.66
N MET A 23 10.25 -10.43 -9.70
CA MET A 23 10.37 -11.87 -9.79
C MET A 23 11.54 -12.29 -10.65
N ASP A 24 12.14 -13.42 -10.30
CA ASP A 24 13.29 -13.91 -11.01
C ASP A 24 13.11 -15.40 -11.08
N ASP A 25 12.89 -15.92 -12.26
CA ASP A 25 12.70 -17.35 -12.47
C ASP A 25 11.54 -17.86 -11.64
N GLY A 26 10.50 -17.08 -11.54
CA GLY A 26 9.31 -17.51 -10.83
C GLY A 26 9.38 -17.35 -9.34
N GLU A 27 10.45 -16.78 -8.81
CA GLU A 27 10.58 -16.56 -7.38
C GLU A 27 10.88 -15.11 -7.11
N TRP A 28 10.46 -14.63 -5.98
CA TRP A 28 10.71 -13.25 -5.60
C TRP A 28 12.19 -13.10 -5.28
N ASN A 29 12.84 -12.11 -5.86
CA ASN A 29 14.25 -11.93 -5.62
C ASN A 29 14.56 -10.98 -4.46
N GLY A 30 13.54 -10.55 -3.73
CA GLY A 30 13.76 -9.69 -2.58
C GLY A 30 13.61 -8.21 -2.86
N GLU A 31 13.43 -7.86 -4.11
CA GLU A 31 13.29 -6.47 -4.47
C GLU A 31 11.85 -6.13 -4.80
N ILE A 32 11.48 -4.88 -4.62
CA ILE A 32 10.13 -4.47 -4.93
C ILE A 32 10.17 -3.19 -5.73
N ASN A 33 9.13 -3.01 -6.51
CA ASN A 33 8.89 -1.73 -7.18
C ASN A 33 7.68 -1.12 -6.50
N VAL A 34 7.76 0.14 -6.16
CA VAL A 34 6.69 0.81 -5.46
C VAL A 34 6.29 2.05 -6.21
N GLY A 35 5.03 2.28 -6.34
CA GLY A 35 4.57 3.46 -7.05
C GLY A 35 3.24 3.95 -6.55
N GLN A 36 2.89 5.14 -6.97
CA GLN A 36 1.62 5.73 -6.65
C GLN A 36 0.73 5.62 -7.87
N VAL A 37 -0.49 5.22 -7.66
CA VAL A 37 -1.44 5.09 -8.75
C VAL A 37 -2.66 5.94 -8.41
N THR A 38 -3.06 6.78 -9.34
CA THR A 38 -4.28 7.54 -9.20
C THR A 38 -5.03 7.46 -10.51
N THR A 39 -6.29 7.77 -10.48
CA THR A 39 -7.05 7.78 -11.73
C THR A 39 -6.95 9.18 -12.28
N GLY A 40 -7.35 9.38 -13.46
CA GLY A 40 -7.35 10.70 -14.04
C GLY A 40 -8.66 11.38 -13.83
N GLU A 41 -9.54 10.82 -13.04
CA GLU A 41 -10.87 11.33 -12.91
C GLU A 41 -11.23 11.85 -11.57
N ASN A 42 -10.26 12.17 -10.73
CA ASN A 42 -10.58 12.62 -9.41
C ASN A 42 -11.24 14.01 -9.48
N THR A 43 -12.00 14.32 -8.44
CA THR A 43 -12.70 15.58 -8.38
C THR A 43 -12.14 16.49 -7.31
N LEU A 44 -10.96 16.19 -6.81
CA LEU A 44 -10.34 16.98 -5.77
C LEU A 44 -9.85 18.31 -6.31
N GLN A 45 -9.81 19.29 -5.43
CA GLN A 45 -9.19 20.54 -5.80
C GLN A 45 -7.70 20.37 -5.86
N ASP A 46 -7.04 21.22 -6.61
CA ASP A 46 -5.60 21.08 -6.83
C ASP A 46 -4.79 21.03 -5.53
N THR A 47 -5.17 21.85 -4.56
CA THR A 47 -4.42 21.85 -3.33
C THR A 47 -4.61 20.57 -2.55
N ASP A 48 -5.82 20.04 -2.57
CA ASP A 48 -6.09 18.80 -1.87
C ASP A 48 -5.40 17.63 -2.56
N TYR A 49 -5.42 17.64 -3.87
CA TYR A 49 -4.74 16.60 -4.62
C TYR A 49 -3.25 16.62 -4.30
N ALA A 50 -2.65 17.82 -4.29
CA ALA A 50 -1.23 17.93 -4.01
C ALA A 50 -0.89 17.45 -2.60
N HIS A 51 -1.76 17.76 -1.65
CA HIS A 51 -1.54 17.35 -0.27
C HIS A 51 -1.56 15.82 -0.15
N LEU A 52 -2.56 15.19 -0.74
CA LEU A 52 -2.68 13.73 -0.66
C LEU A 52 -1.60 13.03 -1.45
N SER A 53 -1.20 13.61 -2.56
CA SER A 53 -0.12 13.04 -3.34
C SER A 53 1.18 13.09 -2.55
N MET A 54 1.42 14.19 -1.85
CA MET A 54 2.62 14.31 -1.04
C MET A 54 2.60 13.30 0.11
N LEU A 55 1.44 13.11 0.74
CA LEU A 55 1.33 12.12 1.80
C LEU A 55 1.65 10.72 1.26
N THR A 56 1.12 10.41 0.09
CA THR A 56 1.37 9.11 -0.52
C THR A 56 2.86 8.94 -0.83
N ASP A 57 3.48 9.99 -1.35
CA ASP A 57 4.89 9.92 -1.65
C ASP A 57 5.72 9.73 -0.39
N MET A 58 5.32 10.39 0.70
CA MET A 58 6.05 10.22 1.95
C MET A 58 5.91 8.80 2.46
N LEU A 59 4.75 8.19 2.30
CA LEU A 59 4.57 6.81 2.70
C LEU A 59 5.44 5.89 1.87
N ILE A 60 5.55 6.15 0.59
CA ILE A 60 6.39 5.35 -0.26
C ILE A 60 7.85 5.49 0.15
N CYS A 61 8.27 6.71 0.43
CA CYS A 61 9.65 6.95 0.84
C CYS A 61 9.97 6.40 2.22
N ALA A 62 8.95 6.10 3.00
CA ALA A 62 9.18 5.51 4.30
C ALA A 62 9.63 4.05 4.19
N ILE A 63 9.36 3.40 3.08
CA ILE A 63 9.70 1.99 2.93
C ILE A 63 11.19 1.73 3.09
N PRO A 64 12.06 2.44 2.41
CA PRO A 64 13.49 2.19 2.64
C PRO A 64 13.93 2.54 4.06
N LEU A 65 13.27 3.50 4.70
CA LEU A 65 13.61 3.79 6.07
C LEU A 65 13.24 2.64 6.97
N ILE A 66 12.10 2.04 6.73
CA ILE A 66 11.68 0.89 7.49
C ILE A 66 12.68 -0.23 7.36
N GLU A 67 13.21 -0.41 6.18
CA GLU A 67 14.11 -1.51 5.95
C GLU A 67 15.47 -1.29 6.53
N LYS A 68 15.92 -0.05 6.65
CA LYS A 68 17.24 0.14 7.16
C LYS A 68 17.30 0.62 8.58
N ASP A 69 16.22 1.06 9.17
CA ASP A 69 16.25 1.56 10.53
C ASP A 69 15.55 0.59 11.44
N ASP A 70 16.35 -0.10 12.26
CA ASP A 70 15.86 -1.13 13.13
C ASP A 70 14.88 -0.59 14.16
N ALA A 71 15.12 0.58 14.67
CA ALA A 71 14.25 1.15 15.68
C ALA A 71 12.89 1.48 15.12
N ILE A 72 12.86 2.03 13.92
CA ILE A 72 11.59 2.34 13.26
C ILE A 72 10.85 1.06 12.97
N ARG A 73 11.56 0.05 12.48
CA ARG A 73 10.92 -1.21 12.13
C ARG A 73 10.30 -1.85 13.36
N LYS A 74 10.98 -1.83 14.49
CA LYS A 74 10.47 -2.41 15.70
C LYS A 74 9.26 -1.68 16.21
N GLU A 75 9.28 -0.38 16.12
CA GLU A 75 8.15 0.40 16.57
C GLU A 75 6.94 0.14 15.70
N LEU A 76 7.13 0.06 14.40
CA LEU A 76 6.03 -0.24 13.51
C LEU A 76 5.51 -1.65 13.72
N PHE A 77 6.39 -2.59 14.00
CA PHE A 77 5.97 -3.95 14.24
C PHE A 77 5.04 -4.00 15.46
N LYS A 78 5.37 -3.23 16.49
CA LYS A 78 4.52 -3.16 17.65
C LYS A 78 3.16 -2.62 17.29
N LEU A 79 3.11 -1.59 16.46
CA LEU A 79 1.85 -1.04 16.05
C LEU A 79 1.04 -2.03 15.23
N VAL A 80 1.70 -2.79 14.40
CA VAL A 80 1.01 -3.81 13.61
C VAL A 80 0.38 -4.83 14.54
N GLU A 81 1.12 -5.23 15.57
CA GLU A 81 0.59 -6.20 16.50
C GLU A 81 -0.60 -5.64 17.26
N GLU A 82 -0.54 -4.38 17.63
CA GLU A 82 -1.65 -3.78 18.34
C GLU A 82 -2.86 -3.59 17.48
N GLN A 83 -2.66 -3.22 16.23
CA GLN A 83 -3.77 -2.94 15.36
C GLN A 83 -4.40 -4.20 14.82
N PHE A 84 -3.62 -5.18 14.49
CA PHE A 84 -4.15 -6.36 13.84
C PHE A 84 -4.16 -7.60 14.72
N GLY A 85 -3.38 -7.62 15.78
CA GLY A 85 -3.37 -8.74 16.68
C GLY A 85 -2.64 -9.91 16.11
N GLU A 86 -2.64 -11.01 16.84
CA GLU A 86 -1.94 -12.13 16.40
C GLU A 86 -2.69 -12.90 15.44
N ASP A 87 -3.99 -12.82 15.46
CA ASP A 87 -4.72 -13.56 14.51
C ASP A 87 -5.01 -12.80 13.33
N LYS A 88 -4.40 -11.67 13.13
CA LYS A 88 -4.71 -10.90 12.03
C LYS A 88 -4.43 -11.57 10.78
N PRO A 89 -5.19 -11.37 9.77
CA PRO A 89 -4.93 -11.98 8.50
C PRO A 89 -3.71 -11.35 7.94
N LYS A 90 -3.02 -12.05 7.17
CA LYS A 90 -1.87 -11.52 6.57
C LYS A 90 -2.22 -10.59 5.49
N VAL A 91 -3.40 -10.60 4.99
CA VAL A 91 -3.80 -9.79 3.93
C VAL A 91 -4.62 -8.71 4.45
N ILE A 92 -4.40 -7.52 4.04
CA ILE A 92 -5.17 -6.43 4.45
C ILE A 92 -6.41 -6.41 3.70
N LYS A 93 -7.52 -6.40 4.35
CA LYS A 93 -8.65 -6.43 3.72
C LYS A 93 -9.15 -5.16 3.38
N ARG A 94 -9.81 -4.95 2.42
CA ARG A 94 -10.28 -3.86 2.01
C ARG A 94 -11.64 -3.78 2.29
N ASP A 95 -12.19 -2.90 2.68
CA ASP A 95 -13.38 -2.86 2.99
C ASP A 95 -13.98 -2.14 2.04
N GLY A 96 -14.62 -2.51 1.50
CA GLY A 96 -15.08 -1.83 0.52
C GLY A 96 -14.20 -1.78 -0.46
N ASN A 97 -13.36 -2.11 -0.45
CA ASN A 97 -12.50 -2.22 -1.44
C ASN A 97 -11.31 -1.74 -1.08
N ILE A 98 -11.09 -1.46 -0.40
CA ILE A 98 -9.98 -1.06 -0.18
C ILE A 98 -9.28 -1.40 0.73
N LEU A 99 -8.43 -1.44 0.90
CA LEU A 99 -7.55 -1.70 1.59
C LEU A 99 -7.84 -1.36 2.83
N LYS A 100 -8.39 -1.82 3.35
CA LYS A 100 -8.69 -1.61 4.47
C LYS A 100 -8.02 -2.20 5.24
N GLN A 101 -7.56 -2.35 5.46
CA GLN A 101 -6.87 -2.94 6.13
C GLN A 101 -7.23 -3.11 7.17
N ASN A 102 -7.52 -3.45 7.35
CA ASN A 102 -7.69 -3.76 8.30
C ASN A 102 -7.04 -2.95 8.89
N PHE A 103 -6.86 -2.03 8.50
CA PHE A 103 -6.27 -1.21 9.06
C PHE A 103 -7.04 -0.24 8.91
#